data_1830b37fab4f9d310bd6fb543663cbf0
#
_entry.id   1830b37fab4f9d310bd6fb543663cbf0
#
_cell.length_a   1.000
_cell.length_b   1.000
_cell.length_c   1.000
_cell.angle_alpha   90.00
_cell.angle_beta   90.00
_cell.angle_gamma   90.00
#
_symmetry.space_group_name_H-M   'P 1'
#
loop_
_entity.id
_entity.type
_entity.pdbx_description
1 polymer ?
#
loop_
_entity_poly.entity_id
_entity_poly.type
_entity_poly.pdbx_seq_one_letter_code
_entity_poly.pdbx_strand_id
1 'polypeptide(L)'
;AAGHATGAYHVDAVEVRSRAVYTNNIPCGAMRGFGVNQINFAVESCVDELCEMGGFNRWQIRYDNALTPGGMTSTGQVLQSGIGIRKTLEAVKDVFQQSRHAGIACGIKNTGIGNGVPDTGKVKIVIESPERILIHQGWTEMGQGVYTMAVQFFCEVTGLSPEIVEVRVDTAEESESGMTTASRGTSIIGHSVIDAATKLKKDLEKRSLEELTGKVYQGEWTCDWTTALESDSDNIQTHYSYSYATQVVVLDDAGKVKTVYAAHDAGRIINPTLFEGQLEGSI
;
A
#
# COMPACT_ATOMS: atom_id res chain seq x y z
N ALA A 1 -8.07 -5.94 -11.21
CA ALA A 1 -8.74 -4.94 -12.08
C ALA A 1 -10.15 -4.63 -11.57
N ALA A 2 -11.06 -5.62 -11.47
CA ALA A 2 -12.47 -5.37 -11.08
C ALA A 2 -12.63 -4.56 -9.79
N GLY A 3 -11.86 -4.86 -8.75
CA GLY A 3 -11.91 -4.16 -7.45
C GLY A 3 -11.52 -2.67 -7.48
N HIS A 4 -11.14 -2.12 -8.63
CA HIS A 4 -10.79 -0.71 -8.81
C HIS A 4 -11.47 -0.12 -10.05
N ALA A 5 -12.60 -0.73 -10.49
CA ALA A 5 -13.25 -0.36 -11.74
C ALA A 5 -13.84 1.06 -11.74
N THR A 6 -14.11 1.64 -10.58
CA THR A 6 -14.56 3.05 -10.44
C THR A 6 -13.41 4.05 -10.29
N GLY A 7 -12.13 3.58 -10.28
CA GLY A 7 -11.02 4.47 -9.92
C GLY A 7 -11.18 5.05 -8.52
N ALA A 8 -10.70 6.28 -8.33
CA ALA A 8 -10.80 7.02 -7.07
C ALA A 8 -12.11 7.84 -6.96
N TYR A 9 -13.16 7.43 -7.68
CA TYR A 9 -14.41 8.17 -7.80
C TYR A 9 -15.57 7.47 -7.12
N HIS A 10 -16.52 8.27 -6.65
CA HIS A 10 -17.80 7.79 -6.14
C HIS A 10 -18.75 7.52 -7.32
N VAL A 11 -19.35 6.33 -7.33
CA VAL A 11 -20.38 5.94 -8.29
C VAL A 11 -21.50 5.25 -7.51
N ASP A 12 -22.73 5.74 -7.66
CA ASP A 12 -23.89 5.29 -6.85
C ASP A 12 -24.26 3.82 -7.09
N ALA A 13 -24.10 3.33 -8.32
CA ALA A 13 -24.41 1.95 -8.68
C ALA A 13 -23.35 1.39 -9.62
N VAL A 14 -22.81 0.23 -9.29
CA VAL A 14 -21.70 -0.40 -10.02
C VAL A 14 -22.02 -1.86 -10.33
N GLU A 15 -21.92 -2.23 -11.60
CA GLU A 15 -21.86 -3.62 -12.03
C GLU A 15 -20.54 -3.86 -12.76
N VAL A 16 -19.73 -4.81 -12.28
CA VAL A 16 -18.42 -5.12 -12.87
C VAL A 16 -18.38 -6.59 -13.30
N ARG A 17 -18.08 -6.81 -14.58
CA ARG A 17 -17.81 -8.16 -15.12
C ARG A 17 -16.37 -8.26 -15.57
N SER A 18 -15.57 -9.03 -14.89
CA SER A 18 -14.18 -9.32 -15.24
C SER A 18 -14.05 -10.73 -15.81
N ARG A 19 -13.34 -10.86 -16.93
CA ARG A 19 -13.10 -12.16 -17.58
C ARG A 19 -11.62 -12.36 -17.79
N ALA A 20 -11.05 -13.41 -17.22
CA ALA A 20 -9.73 -13.89 -17.56
C ALA A 20 -9.86 -14.92 -18.69
N VAL A 21 -9.14 -14.70 -19.78
CA VAL A 21 -9.18 -15.60 -20.95
C VAL A 21 -7.78 -16.09 -21.29
N TYR A 22 -7.69 -17.33 -21.71
CA TYR A 22 -6.46 -17.86 -22.31
C TYR A 22 -6.28 -17.30 -23.70
N THR A 23 -5.07 -16.91 -24.05
CA THR A 23 -4.70 -16.40 -25.36
C THR A 23 -3.41 -17.08 -25.85
N ASN A 24 -3.05 -16.88 -27.12
CA ASN A 24 -1.76 -17.32 -27.66
C ASN A 24 -0.59 -16.37 -27.31
N ASN A 25 -0.86 -15.29 -26.57
CA ASN A 25 0.16 -14.38 -26.09
C ASN A 25 0.90 -14.97 -24.88
N ILE A 26 2.06 -14.38 -24.56
CA ILE A 26 2.80 -14.69 -23.34
C ILE A 26 1.90 -14.46 -22.11
N PRO A 27 1.80 -15.43 -21.18
CA PRO A 27 0.99 -15.27 -19.99
C PRO A 27 1.40 -14.03 -19.18
N CYS A 28 0.41 -13.25 -18.76
CA CYS A 28 0.63 -12.13 -17.85
C CYS A 28 0.87 -12.64 -16.43
N GLY A 29 1.78 -12.01 -15.71
CA GLY A 29 2.08 -12.32 -14.32
C GLY A 29 1.82 -11.13 -13.40
N ALA A 30 2.15 -11.32 -12.11
CA ALA A 30 2.11 -10.26 -11.12
C ALA A 30 3.18 -9.21 -11.41
N MET A 31 2.74 -7.96 -11.54
CA MET A 31 3.59 -6.79 -11.70
C MET A 31 3.19 -5.75 -10.66
N ARG A 32 4.07 -4.83 -10.29
CA ARG A 32 3.78 -3.73 -9.36
C ARG A 32 2.46 -3.04 -9.72
N GLY A 33 1.55 -2.87 -8.74
CA GLY A 33 0.19 -2.40 -8.95
C GLY A 33 -0.84 -3.52 -9.18
N PHE A 34 -0.44 -4.71 -9.62
CA PHE A 34 -1.25 -5.92 -9.73
C PHE A 34 -2.58 -5.73 -10.46
N GLY A 35 -2.54 -5.10 -11.64
CA GLY A 35 -3.70 -4.83 -12.49
C GLY A 35 -4.43 -3.52 -12.20
N VAL A 36 -4.08 -2.80 -11.12
CA VAL A 36 -4.63 -1.46 -10.86
C VAL A 36 -4.17 -0.45 -11.92
N ASN A 37 -2.93 -0.55 -12.37
CA ASN A 37 -2.37 0.31 -13.42
C ASN A 37 -3.24 0.29 -14.68
N GLN A 38 -3.60 -0.92 -15.15
CA GLN A 38 -4.39 -1.09 -16.35
C GLN A 38 -5.80 -0.52 -16.20
N ILE A 39 -6.44 -0.76 -15.05
CA ILE A 39 -7.81 -0.23 -14.84
C ILE A 39 -7.80 1.28 -14.60
N ASN A 40 -6.81 1.82 -13.90
CA ASN A 40 -6.67 3.26 -13.72
C ASN A 40 -6.45 3.95 -15.07
N PHE A 41 -5.58 3.42 -15.93
CA PHE A 41 -5.40 3.94 -17.27
C PHE A 41 -6.72 3.99 -18.05
N ALA A 42 -7.51 2.90 -18.03
CA ALA A 42 -8.77 2.84 -18.73
C ALA A 42 -9.79 3.85 -18.17
N VAL A 43 -9.94 3.92 -16.84
CA VAL A 43 -10.89 4.84 -16.19
C VAL A 43 -10.51 6.29 -16.45
N GLU A 44 -9.25 6.65 -16.29
CA GLU A 44 -8.77 8.02 -16.46
C GLU A 44 -8.85 8.46 -17.94
N SER A 45 -8.63 7.56 -18.89
CA SER A 45 -8.82 7.82 -20.31
C SER A 45 -10.30 8.07 -20.64
N CYS A 46 -11.23 7.30 -20.07
CA CYS A 46 -12.66 7.55 -20.21
C CYS A 46 -13.09 8.89 -19.60
N VAL A 47 -12.54 9.24 -18.44
CA VAL A 47 -12.81 10.55 -17.80
C VAL A 47 -12.32 11.69 -18.68
N ASP A 48 -11.14 11.57 -19.27
CA ASP A 48 -10.62 12.60 -20.19
C ASP A 48 -11.46 12.72 -21.47
N GLU A 49 -11.89 11.62 -22.05
CA GLU A 49 -12.78 11.61 -23.22
C GLU A 49 -14.13 12.27 -22.90
N LEU A 50 -14.72 11.97 -21.74
CA LEU A 50 -15.95 12.63 -21.27
C LEU A 50 -15.74 14.13 -21.06
N CYS A 51 -14.59 14.56 -20.57
CA CYS A 51 -14.26 15.98 -20.45
C CYS A 51 -14.19 16.67 -21.81
N GLU A 52 -13.63 16.04 -22.83
CA GLU A 52 -13.59 16.57 -24.20
C GLU A 52 -14.99 16.65 -24.80
N MET A 53 -15.79 15.60 -24.69
CA MET A 53 -17.13 15.54 -25.22
C MET A 53 -18.08 16.57 -24.58
N GLY A 54 -17.97 16.75 -23.26
CA GLY A 54 -18.84 17.61 -22.46
C GLY A 54 -18.30 19.02 -22.23
N GLY A 55 -17.07 19.33 -22.63
CA GLY A 55 -16.43 20.61 -22.35
C GLY A 55 -16.15 20.85 -20.86
N PHE A 56 -15.95 19.75 -20.07
CA PHE A 56 -15.71 19.84 -18.65
C PHE A 56 -14.23 20.11 -18.33
N ASN A 57 -13.97 20.82 -17.25
CA ASN A 57 -12.62 20.99 -16.73
C ASN A 57 -12.13 19.67 -16.12
N ARG A 58 -10.97 19.16 -16.62
CA ARG A 58 -10.40 17.86 -16.23
C ARG A 58 -10.07 17.76 -14.74
N TRP A 59 -9.61 18.85 -14.12
CA TRP A 59 -9.35 18.86 -12.68
C TRP A 59 -10.65 18.89 -11.90
N GLN A 60 -11.59 19.77 -12.28
CA GLN A 60 -12.85 19.98 -11.54
C GLN A 60 -13.72 18.72 -11.54
N ILE A 61 -13.88 18.04 -12.68
CA ILE A 61 -14.69 16.83 -12.74
C ILE A 61 -14.14 15.72 -11.84
N ARG A 62 -12.80 15.59 -11.75
CA ARG A 62 -12.15 14.64 -10.84
C ARG A 62 -12.36 15.03 -9.38
N TYR A 63 -12.27 16.29 -9.06
CA TYR A 63 -12.46 16.79 -7.69
C TYR A 63 -13.90 16.62 -7.20
N ASP A 64 -14.87 16.94 -8.04
CA ASP A 64 -16.29 16.87 -7.68
C ASP A 64 -16.77 15.43 -7.49
N ASN A 65 -16.23 14.49 -8.28
CA ASN A 65 -16.57 13.08 -8.23
C ASN A 65 -15.62 12.25 -7.33
N ALA A 66 -14.58 12.84 -6.75
CA ALA A 66 -13.62 12.15 -5.91
C ALA A 66 -14.28 11.51 -4.67
N LEU A 67 -13.84 10.32 -4.30
CA LEU A 67 -14.27 9.65 -3.08
C LEU A 67 -14.14 10.57 -1.85
N THR A 68 -15.17 10.53 -1.01
CA THR A 68 -15.25 11.25 0.26
C THR A 68 -15.77 10.30 1.34
N PRO A 69 -15.73 10.67 2.64
CA PRO A 69 -16.36 9.87 3.68
C PRO A 69 -17.81 9.53 3.34
N GLY A 70 -18.15 8.24 3.45
CA GLY A 70 -19.43 7.69 2.98
C GLY A 70 -19.42 7.21 1.53
N GLY A 71 -18.37 7.50 0.75
CA GLY A 71 -18.23 7.01 -0.63
C GLY A 71 -17.94 5.51 -0.69
N MET A 72 -18.44 4.88 -1.74
CA MET A 72 -18.35 3.44 -1.96
C MET A 72 -17.34 3.10 -3.05
N THR A 73 -16.51 2.10 -2.82
CA THR A 73 -15.62 1.52 -3.83
C THR A 73 -16.37 0.56 -4.75
N SER A 74 -15.75 0.16 -5.87
CA SER A 74 -16.32 -0.83 -6.79
C SER A 74 -16.58 -2.22 -6.20
N THR A 75 -16.09 -2.49 -4.97
CA THR A 75 -16.35 -3.73 -4.25
C THR A 75 -17.49 -3.63 -3.24
N GLY A 76 -18.17 -2.48 -3.16
CA GLY A 76 -19.23 -2.24 -2.18
C GLY A 76 -18.73 -1.77 -0.81
N GLN A 77 -17.42 -1.65 -0.59
CA GLN A 77 -16.88 -1.14 0.67
C GLN A 77 -17.12 0.36 0.78
N VAL A 78 -17.82 0.77 1.84
CA VAL A 78 -18.04 2.19 2.18
C VAL A 78 -16.89 2.70 3.02
N LEU A 79 -16.19 3.72 2.53
CA LEU A 79 -15.03 4.30 3.20
C LEU A 79 -15.47 5.45 4.13
N GLN A 80 -15.11 5.37 5.42
CA GLN A 80 -15.48 6.38 6.42
C GLN A 80 -14.34 7.35 6.74
N SER A 81 -13.09 6.94 6.53
CA SER A 81 -11.90 7.73 6.86
C SER A 81 -10.71 7.33 6.00
N GLY A 82 -9.61 8.09 6.10
CA GLY A 82 -8.37 7.78 5.37
C GLY A 82 -8.49 8.01 3.86
N ILE A 83 -9.31 8.98 3.43
CA ILE A 83 -9.58 9.26 2.03
C ILE A 83 -8.90 10.58 1.63
N GLY A 84 -7.71 10.49 1.07
CA GLY A 84 -6.89 11.64 0.74
C GLY A 84 -6.95 12.11 -0.71
N ILE A 85 -7.79 11.51 -1.58
CA ILE A 85 -7.79 11.84 -3.00
C ILE A 85 -8.04 13.32 -3.29
N ARG A 86 -8.94 14.00 -2.57
CA ARG A 86 -9.15 15.45 -2.75
C ARG A 86 -7.92 16.26 -2.37
N LYS A 87 -7.21 15.89 -1.31
CA LYS A 87 -5.96 16.54 -0.90
C LYS A 87 -4.86 16.39 -1.95
N THR A 88 -4.75 15.20 -2.56
CA THR A 88 -3.77 14.99 -3.65
C THR A 88 -4.12 15.82 -4.89
N LEU A 89 -5.41 15.96 -5.22
CA LEU A 89 -5.89 16.86 -6.29
C LEU A 89 -5.60 18.33 -5.99
N GLU A 90 -5.84 18.78 -4.75
CA GLU A 90 -5.57 20.16 -4.31
C GLU A 90 -4.08 20.48 -4.40
N ALA A 91 -3.20 19.55 -4.02
CA ALA A 91 -1.75 19.73 -4.05
C ALA A 91 -1.18 20.00 -5.45
N VAL A 92 -1.83 19.54 -6.51
CA VAL A 92 -1.38 19.71 -7.90
C VAL A 92 -2.23 20.69 -8.71
N LYS A 93 -3.26 21.30 -8.10
CA LYS A 93 -4.23 22.17 -8.78
C LYS A 93 -3.57 23.30 -9.54
N ASP A 94 -2.76 24.09 -8.85
CA ASP A 94 -2.16 25.29 -9.41
C ASP A 94 -1.21 24.96 -10.57
N VAL A 95 -0.41 23.92 -10.41
CA VAL A 95 0.48 23.42 -11.48
C VAL A 95 -0.31 23.03 -12.70
N PHE A 96 -1.38 22.27 -12.53
CA PHE A 96 -2.23 21.84 -13.65
C PHE A 96 -2.89 23.05 -14.34
N GLN A 97 -3.47 23.98 -13.58
CA GLN A 97 -4.19 25.13 -14.14
C GLN A 97 -3.29 26.16 -14.82
N GLN A 98 -2.04 26.32 -14.35
CA GLN A 98 -1.09 27.29 -14.90
C GLN A 98 -0.27 26.72 -16.05
N SER A 99 -0.25 25.41 -16.24
CA SER A 99 0.51 24.77 -17.31
C SER A 99 -0.29 24.76 -18.62
N ARG A 100 0.35 25.20 -19.70
CA ARG A 100 -0.27 25.23 -21.04
C ARG A 100 -0.57 23.84 -21.58
N HIS A 101 0.36 22.89 -21.35
CA HIS A 101 0.28 21.52 -21.83
C HIS A 101 0.45 20.58 -20.63
N ALA A 102 -0.66 20.24 -19.98
CA ALA A 102 -0.66 19.34 -18.82
C ALA A 102 -1.77 18.28 -18.92
N GLY A 103 -1.41 17.07 -18.57
CA GLY A 103 -2.35 15.97 -18.31
C GLY A 103 -2.46 15.68 -16.82
N ILE A 104 -3.62 15.25 -16.34
CA ILE A 104 -3.88 14.91 -14.95
C ILE A 104 -4.58 13.56 -14.84
N ALA A 105 -4.15 12.73 -13.88
CA ALA A 105 -4.79 11.44 -13.60
C ALA A 105 -4.78 11.15 -12.09
N CYS A 106 -5.80 10.41 -11.65
CA CYS A 106 -5.98 9.96 -10.28
C CYS A 106 -5.79 8.46 -10.15
N GLY A 107 -5.44 7.99 -8.95
CA GLY A 107 -5.32 6.58 -8.65
C GLY A 107 -5.75 6.24 -7.23
N ILE A 108 -6.22 5.01 -7.07
CA ILE A 108 -6.50 4.37 -5.79
C ILE A 108 -5.88 2.98 -5.78
N LYS A 109 -5.29 2.58 -4.63
CA LYS A 109 -4.74 1.24 -4.47
C LYS A 109 -5.05 0.69 -3.08
N ASN A 110 -5.62 -0.50 -3.06
CA ASN A 110 -5.83 -1.25 -1.82
C ASN A 110 -4.52 -1.80 -1.23
N THR A 111 -4.54 -2.04 0.07
CA THR A 111 -3.47 -2.72 0.84
C THR A 111 -4.00 -4.04 1.37
N GLY A 112 -3.16 -5.08 1.33
CA GLY A 112 -3.51 -6.44 1.79
C GLY A 112 -4.08 -7.34 0.70
N ILE A 113 -4.15 -8.64 0.99
CA ILE A 113 -4.80 -9.62 0.11
C ILE A 113 -6.30 -9.34 0.07
N GLY A 114 -6.92 -9.19 1.24
CA GLY A 114 -8.32 -8.83 1.37
C GLY A 114 -9.30 -9.85 0.81
N ASN A 115 -10.51 -9.39 0.48
CA ASN A 115 -11.58 -10.18 -0.14
C ASN A 115 -11.93 -11.47 0.63
N GLY A 116 -11.88 -11.44 1.97
CA GLY A 116 -12.19 -12.59 2.82
C GLY A 116 -11.06 -13.62 2.96
N VAL A 117 -9.89 -13.36 2.35
CA VAL A 117 -8.73 -14.24 2.50
C VAL A 117 -7.94 -13.83 3.74
N PRO A 118 -7.71 -14.73 4.71
CA PRO A 118 -6.85 -14.44 5.85
C PRO A 118 -5.44 -14.07 5.40
N ASP A 119 -4.88 -13.04 6.02
CA ASP A 119 -3.59 -12.47 5.69
C ASP A 119 -2.71 -12.44 6.95
N THR A 120 -1.77 -13.39 7.05
CA THR A 120 -0.98 -13.64 8.26
C THR A 120 0.50 -13.35 8.02
N GLY A 121 1.15 -12.77 9.02
CA GLY A 121 2.59 -12.64 9.09
C GLY A 121 3.13 -13.17 10.40
N LYS A 122 4.33 -13.76 10.35
CA LYS A 122 5.07 -14.27 11.49
C LYS A 122 6.50 -13.76 11.48
N VAL A 123 7.01 -13.50 12.65
CA VAL A 123 8.41 -13.18 12.87
C VAL A 123 8.94 -13.90 14.10
N LYS A 124 10.25 -14.10 14.14
CA LYS A 124 10.96 -14.68 15.27
C LYS A 124 12.13 -13.77 15.61
N ILE A 125 12.15 -13.25 16.82
CA ILE A 125 13.25 -12.42 17.33
C ILE A 125 14.10 -13.27 18.25
N VAL A 126 15.39 -13.36 17.99
CA VAL A 126 16.38 -14.15 18.76
C VAL A 126 17.42 -13.22 19.36
N ILE A 127 17.63 -13.29 20.66
CA ILE A 127 18.71 -12.58 21.34
C ILE A 127 19.95 -13.49 21.30
N GLU A 128 20.83 -13.29 20.30
CA GLU A 128 22.06 -14.10 20.21
C GLU A 128 23.12 -13.65 21.24
N SER A 129 23.24 -12.34 21.43
CA SER A 129 24.07 -11.71 22.43
C SER A 129 23.56 -10.29 22.71
N PRO A 130 24.09 -9.57 23.72
CA PRO A 130 23.72 -8.16 23.92
C PRO A 130 24.01 -7.24 22.75
N GLU A 131 24.99 -7.61 21.92
CA GLU A 131 25.39 -6.86 20.73
C GLU A 131 24.76 -7.38 19.45
N ARG A 132 23.93 -8.45 19.52
CA ARG A 132 23.36 -9.06 18.31
C ARG A 132 21.99 -9.66 18.52
N ILE A 133 21.01 -9.05 17.88
CA ILE A 133 19.62 -9.49 17.85
C ILE A 133 19.23 -9.82 16.41
N LEU A 134 18.67 -11.00 16.19
CA LEU A 134 18.20 -11.43 14.88
C LEU A 134 16.68 -11.31 14.79
N ILE A 135 16.20 -10.72 13.73
CA ILE A 135 14.78 -10.74 13.33
C ILE A 135 14.64 -11.66 12.12
N HIS A 136 14.13 -12.86 12.33
CA HIS A 136 13.79 -13.79 11.26
C HIS A 136 12.38 -13.46 10.75
N GLN A 137 12.24 -13.33 9.43
CA GLN A 137 10.98 -13.06 8.75
C GLN A 137 10.96 -13.71 7.37
N GLY A 138 9.78 -13.95 6.79
CA GLY A 138 9.62 -14.69 5.53
C GLY A 138 9.54 -13.83 4.27
N TRP A 139 9.71 -12.51 4.37
CA TRP A 139 9.53 -11.60 3.23
C TRP A 139 10.82 -11.30 2.50
N THR A 140 10.75 -11.38 1.16
CA THR A 140 11.88 -11.06 0.30
C THR A 140 12.08 -9.55 0.20
N GLU A 141 13.32 -9.10 0.38
CA GLU A 141 13.75 -7.74 0.06
C GLU A 141 14.02 -7.63 -1.45
N MET A 142 13.29 -6.75 -2.12
CA MET A 142 13.41 -6.46 -3.54
C MET A 142 13.81 -5.00 -3.79
N GLY A 143 14.29 -4.31 -2.76
CA GLY A 143 14.54 -2.87 -2.75
C GLY A 143 13.39 -2.04 -2.19
N GLN A 144 12.31 -2.67 -1.70
CA GLN A 144 11.17 -1.98 -1.09
C GLN A 144 11.40 -1.58 0.37
N GLY A 145 12.52 -2.01 0.99
CA GLY A 145 12.91 -1.59 2.32
C GLY A 145 12.23 -2.32 3.47
N VAL A 146 11.72 -3.56 3.26
CA VAL A 146 11.02 -4.30 4.31
C VAL A 146 11.92 -4.65 5.50
N TYR A 147 13.22 -4.86 5.27
CA TYR A 147 14.17 -5.11 6.36
C TYR A 147 14.38 -3.88 7.22
N THR A 148 14.60 -2.71 6.59
CA THR A 148 14.70 -1.44 7.30
C THR A 148 13.46 -1.14 8.11
N MET A 149 12.28 -1.41 7.56
CA MET A 149 11.01 -1.25 8.27
C MET A 149 10.90 -2.17 9.50
N ALA A 150 11.33 -3.43 9.39
CA ALA A 150 11.33 -4.36 10.52
C ALA A 150 12.22 -3.84 11.66
N VAL A 151 13.43 -3.36 11.34
CA VAL A 151 14.34 -2.74 12.32
C VAL A 151 13.73 -1.50 12.96
N GLN A 152 13.10 -0.61 12.17
CA GLN A 152 12.47 0.60 12.69
C GLN A 152 11.35 0.28 13.69
N PHE A 153 10.43 -0.64 13.36
CA PHE A 153 9.38 -1.05 14.28
C PHE A 153 9.94 -1.68 15.57
N PHE A 154 10.96 -2.51 15.44
CA PHE A 154 11.62 -3.13 16.57
C PHE A 154 12.24 -2.08 17.51
N CYS A 155 13.03 -1.16 16.97
CA CYS A 155 13.69 -0.12 17.74
C CYS A 155 12.71 0.86 18.37
N GLU A 156 11.64 1.23 17.67
CA GLU A 156 10.57 2.11 18.21
C GLU A 156 9.91 1.48 19.44
N VAL A 157 9.64 0.17 19.42
CA VAL A 157 9.00 -0.53 20.52
C VAL A 157 9.96 -0.74 21.69
N THR A 158 11.20 -1.22 21.42
CA THR A 158 12.14 -1.66 22.46
C THR A 158 12.99 -0.52 23.01
N GLY A 159 13.26 0.52 22.23
CA GLY A 159 14.22 1.57 22.52
C GLY A 159 15.69 1.13 22.29
N LEU A 160 15.93 -0.05 21.74
CA LEU A 160 17.27 -0.56 21.47
C LEU A 160 17.87 0.07 20.20
N SER A 161 19.21 0.07 20.10
CA SER A 161 19.94 0.60 18.94
C SER A 161 19.73 -0.28 17.71
N PRO A 162 19.56 0.30 16.52
CA PRO A 162 19.50 -0.46 15.27
C PRO A 162 20.82 -1.16 14.92
N GLU A 163 21.95 -0.71 15.49
CA GLU A 163 23.29 -1.26 15.22
C GLU A 163 23.44 -2.71 15.67
N ILE A 164 22.66 -3.15 16.65
CA ILE A 164 22.69 -4.52 17.17
C ILE A 164 21.64 -5.42 16.52
N VAL A 165 20.88 -4.92 15.54
CA VAL A 165 19.75 -5.65 14.94
C VAL A 165 20.07 -6.07 13.51
N GLU A 166 19.94 -7.35 13.24
CA GLU A 166 20.10 -7.93 11.90
C GLU A 166 18.78 -8.62 11.47
N VAL A 167 18.33 -8.35 10.24
CA VAL A 167 17.16 -9.03 9.68
C VAL A 167 17.63 -10.17 8.79
N ARG A 168 17.02 -11.35 8.96
CA ARG A 168 17.31 -12.54 8.17
C ARG A 168 16.07 -13.15 7.57
N VAL A 169 16.22 -13.67 6.36
CA VAL A 169 15.27 -14.60 5.73
C VAL A 169 15.93 -15.97 5.72
N ASP A 170 15.33 -16.91 6.43
CA ASP A 170 15.79 -18.28 6.50
C ASP A 170 14.61 -19.22 6.36
N THR A 171 14.66 -20.12 5.38
CA THR A 171 13.60 -21.08 5.11
C THR A 171 13.55 -22.22 6.13
N ALA A 172 14.58 -22.38 6.97
CA ALA A 172 14.60 -23.32 8.08
C ALA A 172 13.89 -22.80 9.33
N GLU A 173 13.61 -21.49 9.39
CA GLU A 173 12.95 -20.84 10.52
C GLU A 173 11.45 -20.69 10.30
N GLU A 174 10.68 -20.90 11.36
CA GLU A 174 9.21 -20.80 11.34
C GLU A 174 8.73 -19.33 11.34
N SER A 175 9.01 -18.62 10.26
CA SER A 175 8.63 -17.20 10.08
C SER A 175 7.80 -16.98 8.80
N GLU A 176 6.95 -17.93 8.47
CA GLU A 176 6.13 -17.87 7.26
C GLU A 176 5.20 -16.67 7.26
N SER A 177 5.19 -15.94 6.14
CA SER A 177 4.34 -14.77 5.93
C SER A 177 3.72 -14.74 4.53
N GLY A 178 3.72 -15.88 3.86
CA GLY A 178 3.22 -16.03 2.49
C GLY A 178 4.05 -15.25 1.47
N MET A 179 3.47 -15.00 0.32
CA MET A 179 4.15 -14.30 -0.79
C MET A 179 4.37 -12.82 -0.49
N THR A 180 5.52 -12.28 -0.93
CA THR A 180 5.80 -10.85 -0.98
C THR A 180 4.97 -10.20 -2.10
N THR A 181 3.75 -9.77 -1.78
CA THR A 181 2.77 -9.24 -2.73
C THR A 181 1.76 -8.32 -2.03
N ALA A 182 0.79 -7.78 -2.78
CA ALA A 182 -0.39 -7.06 -2.31
C ALA A 182 -0.10 -5.81 -1.46
N SER A 183 1.09 -5.20 -1.56
CA SER A 183 1.48 -4.00 -0.81
C SER A 183 1.25 -4.13 0.70
N ARG A 184 1.45 -5.31 1.28
CA ARG A 184 1.11 -5.65 2.66
C ARG A 184 2.33 -5.77 3.60
N GLY A 185 3.56 -5.62 3.08
CA GLY A 185 4.80 -5.85 3.86
C GLY A 185 4.87 -5.01 5.12
N THR A 186 4.64 -3.71 5.01
CA THR A 186 4.65 -2.79 6.16
C THR A 186 3.63 -3.20 7.24
N SER A 187 2.42 -3.58 6.85
CA SER A 187 1.38 -3.98 7.81
C SER A 187 1.69 -5.34 8.43
N ILE A 188 1.90 -6.35 7.61
CA ILE A 188 2.06 -7.74 8.08
C ILE A 188 3.33 -7.89 8.93
N ILE A 189 4.48 -7.49 8.40
CA ILE A 189 5.75 -7.61 9.12
C ILE A 189 5.79 -6.61 10.27
N GLY A 190 5.34 -5.37 10.06
CA GLY A 190 5.33 -4.35 11.09
C GLY A 190 4.56 -4.78 12.33
N HIS A 191 3.33 -5.25 12.19
CA HIS A 191 2.54 -5.73 13.33
C HIS A 191 3.12 -6.98 13.97
N SER A 192 3.65 -7.92 13.20
CA SER A 192 4.29 -9.12 13.75
C SER A 192 5.55 -8.79 14.54
N VAL A 193 6.37 -7.84 14.04
CA VAL A 193 7.55 -7.33 14.78
C VAL A 193 7.13 -6.61 16.05
N ILE A 194 6.10 -5.77 16.00
CA ILE A 194 5.57 -5.06 17.17
C ILE A 194 5.10 -6.05 18.24
N ASP A 195 4.41 -7.13 17.85
CA ASP A 195 3.95 -8.17 18.80
C ASP A 195 5.15 -8.84 19.50
N ALA A 196 6.14 -9.32 18.74
CA ALA A 196 7.34 -9.94 19.30
C ALA A 196 8.16 -8.96 20.15
N ALA A 197 8.38 -7.75 19.65
CA ALA A 197 9.16 -6.71 20.33
C ALA A 197 8.49 -6.25 21.64
N THR A 198 7.13 -6.23 21.68
CA THR A 198 6.40 -5.92 22.90
C THR A 198 6.62 -6.97 23.97
N LYS A 199 6.71 -8.25 23.61
CA LYS A 199 7.04 -9.34 24.53
C LYS A 199 8.46 -9.20 25.08
N LEU A 200 9.42 -8.90 24.22
CA LEU A 200 10.79 -8.60 24.63
C LEU A 200 10.86 -7.39 25.55
N LYS A 201 10.18 -6.29 25.21
CA LYS A 201 10.17 -5.08 26.04
C LYS A 201 9.72 -5.34 27.47
N LYS A 202 8.69 -6.16 27.69
CA LYS A 202 8.24 -6.55 29.02
C LYS A 202 9.29 -7.31 29.82
N ASP A 203 10.13 -8.13 29.14
CA ASP A 203 11.23 -8.83 29.78
C ASP A 203 12.39 -7.86 30.12
N LEU A 204 12.69 -6.90 29.22
CA LEU A 204 13.70 -5.87 29.43
C LEU A 204 13.41 -4.93 30.62
N GLU A 205 12.15 -4.82 31.05
CA GLU A 205 11.81 -4.08 32.27
C GLU A 205 12.39 -4.74 33.56
N LYS A 206 12.76 -6.02 33.48
CA LYS A 206 13.16 -6.83 34.65
C LYS A 206 14.52 -7.49 34.51
N ARG A 207 15.10 -7.53 33.31
CA ARG A 207 16.30 -8.28 32.97
C ARG A 207 17.13 -7.50 31.97
N SER A 208 18.45 -7.74 32.01
CA SER A 208 19.37 -7.21 30.99
C SER A 208 19.39 -8.07 29.73
N LEU A 209 19.95 -7.55 28.62
CA LEU A 209 20.11 -8.32 27.38
C LEU A 209 21.02 -9.56 27.61
N GLU A 210 22.01 -9.47 28.47
CA GLU A 210 22.86 -10.61 28.87
C GLU A 210 22.04 -11.76 29.45
N GLU A 211 21.09 -11.44 30.35
CA GLU A 211 20.22 -12.43 31.00
C GLU A 211 19.16 -12.99 30.01
N LEU A 212 18.92 -12.28 28.92
CA LEU A 212 17.99 -12.69 27.87
C LEU A 212 18.69 -13.41 26.70
N THR A 213 20.01 -13.54 26.72
CA THR A 213 20.76 -14.26 25.68
C THR A 213 20.23 -15.69 25.51
N GLY A 214 20.00 -16.08 24.25
CA GLY A 214 19.39 -17.36 23.87
C GLY A 214 17.88 -17.38 23.90
N LYS A 215 17.20 -16.32 24.38
CA LYS A 215 15.74 -16.23 24.32
C LYS A 215 15.23 -15.93 22.92
N VAL A 216 14.03 -16.45 22.68
CA VAL A 216 13.28 -16.33 21.43
C VAL A 216 11.91 -15.73 21.71
N TYR A 217 11.54 -14.72 20.90
CA TYR A 217 10.24 -14.07 20.95
C TYR A 217 9.56 -14.23 19.60
N GLN A 218 8.43 -14.94 19.58
CA GLN A 218 7.61 -15.10 18.39
C GLN A 218 6.56 -14.00 18.33
N GLY A 219 6.35 -13.44 17.15
CA GLY A 219 5.31 -12.48 16.86
C GLY A 219 4.46 -12.92 15.66
N GLU A 220 3.16 -12.67 15.77
CA GLU A 220 2.19 -12.99 14.73
C GLU A 220 1.15 -11.89 14.63
N TRP A 221 0.71 -11.63 13.42
CA TRP A 221 -0.44 -10.78 13.17
C TRP A 221 -1.25 -11.33 12.01
N THR A 222 -2.56 -11.38 12.19
CA THR A 222 -3.50 -11.90 11.18
C THR A 222 -4.61 -10.90 10.93
N CYS A 223 -4.84 -10.60 9.65
CA CYS A 223 -6.03 -9.90 9.17
C CYS A 223 -7.01 -10.94 8.61
N ASP A 224 -8.02 -11.30 9.37
CA ASP A 224 -9.06 -12.28 9.02
C ASP A 224 -10.48 -11.69 8.97
N TRP A 225 -10.59 -10.35 9.15
CA TRP A 225 -11.88 -9.64 9.20
C TRP A 225 -12.32 -9.03 7.88
N THR A 226 -11.59 -9.26 6.78
CA THR A 226 -12.04 -8.77 5.47
C THR A 226 -13.20 -9.59 4.94
N THR A 227 -14.06 -8.93 4.17
CA THR A 227 -15.27 -9.53 3.61
C THR A 227 -14.98 -10.12 2.23
N ALA A 228 -15.43 -11.34 1.98
CA ALA A 228 -15.37 -11.96 0.66
C ALA A 228 -16.20 -11.16 -0.36
N LEU A 229 -15.76 -11.18 -1.61
CA LEU A 229 -16.59 -10.66 -2.72
C LEU A 229 -17.90 -11.45 -2.77
N GLU A 230 -18.98 -10.78 -3.15
CA GLU A 230 -20.32 -11.37 -3.21
C GLU A 230 -20.88 -11.85 -1.86
N SER A 231 -20.35 -11.31 -0.75
CA SER A 231 -20.90 -11.55 0.58
C SER A 231 -22.23 -10.81 0.76
N ASP A 232 -23.17 -11.46 1.45
CA ASP A 232 -24.44 -10.85 1.88
C ASP A 232 -24.29 -9.96 3.15
N SER A 233 -23.06 -9.59 3.50
CA SER A 233 -22.78 -8.76 4.67
C SER A 233 -23.28 -7.33 4.48
N ASP A 234 -23.99 -6.78 5.49
CA ASP A 234 -24.39 -5.37 5.53
C ASP A 234 -23.17 -4.42 5.69
N ASN A 235 -22.03 -4.93 6.15
CA ASN A 235 -20.80 -4.16 6.33
C ASN A 235 -19.66 -4.80 5.52
N ILE A 236 -19.56 -4.40 4.27
CA ILE A 236 -18.52 -4.89 3.36
C ILE A 236 -17.19 -4.18 3.66
N GLN A 237 -16.15 -4.95 3.99
CA GLN A 237 -14.79 -4.48 4.18
C GLN A 237 -13.81 -5.37 3.40
N THR A 238 -13.67 -5.16 2.11
CA THR A 238 -12.86 -6.00 1.25
C THR A 238 -11.34 -5.84 1.48
N HIS A 239 -10.91 -4.67 1.94
CA HIS A 239 -9.50 -4.41 2.26
C HIS A 239 -9.38 -3.54 3.51
N TYR A 240 -8.25 -3.63 4.23
CA TYR A 240 -8.08 -2.91 5.48
C TYR A 240 -7.57 -1.47 5.32
N SER A 241 -6.97 -1.11 4.17
CA SER A 241 -6.60 0.28 3.87
C SER A 241 -6.46 0.54 2.37
N TYR A 242 -6.44 1.83 2.01
CA TYR A 242 -6.24 2.31 0.65
C TYR A 242 -5.25 3.46 0.65
N SER A 243 -4.55 3.62 -0.46
CA SER A 243 -3.72 4.79 -0.78
C SER A 243 -4.24 5.48 -2.02
N TYR A 244 -3.93 6.76 -2.14
CA TYR A 244 -4.42 7.62 -3.21
C TYR A 244 -3.28 8.40 -3.83
N ALA A 245 -3.43 8.70 -5.12
CA ALA A 245 -2.46 9.50 -5.84
C ALA A 245 -3.15 10.39 -6.86
N THR A 246 -2.54 11.56 -7.13
CA THR A 246 -2.80 12.38 -8.30
C THR A 246 -1.49 12.74 -8.95
N GLN A 247 -1.38 12.54 -10.26
CA GLN A 247 -0.21 12.91 -11.03
C GLN A 247 -0.59 13.95 -12.09
N VAL A 248 0.33 14.90 -12.29
CA VAL A 248 0.27 15.90 -13.37
C VAL A 248 1.54 15.79 -14.20
N VAL A 249 1.39 15.52 -15.48
CA VAL A 249 2.49 15.53 -16.44
C VAL A 249 2.43 16.83 -17.23
N VAL A 250 3.53 17.55 -17.24
CA VAL A 250 3.67 18.81 -17.98
C VAL A 250 4.60 18.59 -19.17
N LEU A 251 4.17 19.00 -20.35
CA LEU A 251 4.96 18.97 -21.57
C LEU A 251 5.54 20.36 -21.89
N ASP A 252 6.66 20.39 -22.58
CA ASP A 252 7.18 21.59 -23.23
C ASP A 252 6.43 21.90 -24.55
N ASP A 253 6.76 23.02 -25.20
CA ASP A 253 6.13 23.44 -26.46
C ASP A 253 6.45 22.50 -27.65
N ALA A 254 7.43 21.61 -27.51
CA ALA A 254 7.75 20.57 -28.47
C ALA A 254 7.04 19.24 -28.18
N GLY A 255 6.21 19.16 -27.16
CA GLY A 255 5.47 17.96 -26.75
C GLY A 255 6.31 16.95 -25.97
N LYS A 256 7.49 17.33 -25.48
CA LYS A 256 8.31 16.45 -24.64
C LYS A 256 7.95 16.61 -23.17
N VAL A 257 8.03 15.52 -22.41
CA VAL A 257 7.83 15.56 -20.96
C VAL A 257 8.87 16.49 -20.31
N LYS A 258 8.39 17.55 -19.69
CA LYS A 258 9.20 18.53 -18.96
C LYS A 258 9.31 18.18 -17.48
N THR A 259 8.18 17.85 -16.86
CA THR A 259 8.12 17.57 -15.42
C THR A 259 6.91 16.69 -15.12
N VAL A 260 7.06 15.82 -14.13
CA VAL A 260 5.96 15.08 -13.50
C VAL A 260 5.81 15.56 -12.06
N TYR A 261 4.61 15.93 -11.69
CA TYR A 261 4.24 16.25 -10.31
C TYR A 261 3.39 15.11 -9.79
N ALA A 262 3.76 14.55 -8.64
CA ALA A 262 3.08 13.42 -8.05
C ALA A 262 2.72 13.73 -6.59
N ALA A 263 1.43 13.76 -6.29
CA ALA A 263 0.90 13.91 -4.94
C ALA A 263 0.32 12.58 -4.47
N HIS A 264 0.75 12.11 -3.29
CA HIS A 264 0.35 10.82 -2.76
C HIS A 264 -0.17 10.93 -1.32
N ASP A 265 -1.19 10.16 -1.00
CA ASP A 265 -1.62 9.87 0.36
C ASP A 265 -1.53 8.37 0.61
N ALA A 266 -0.58 7.97 1.43
CA ALA A 266 -0.39 6.60 1.90
C ALA A 266 -0.53 6.51 3.44
N GLY A 267 -1.24 7.47 4.06
CA GLY A 267 -1.38 7.59 5.49
C GLY A 267 -0.10 8.08 6.18
N ARG A 268 0.15 7.61 7.41
CA ARG A 268 1.36 8.00 8.15
C ARG A 268 2.61 7.39 7.51
N ILE A 269 3.50 8.24 7.04
CA ILE A 269 4.79 7.82 6.45
C ILE A 269 5.72 7.39 7.59
N ILE A 270 6.19 6.15 7.53
CA ILE A 270 7.06 5.55 8.54
C ILE A 270 8.53 5.86 8.25
N ASN A 271 8.92 5.76 6.98
CA ASN A 271 10.25 6.11 6.51
C ASN A 271 10.15 6.99 5.27
N PRO A 272 10.39 8.31 5.36
CA PRO A 272 10.28 9.24 4.22
C PRO A 272 11.19 8.85 3.06
N THR A 273 12.44 8.52 3.30
CA THR A 273 13.41 8.18 2.24
C THR A 273 12.98 6.94 1.45
N LEU A 274 12.52 5.88 2.16
CA LEU A 274 12.01 4.68 1.50
C LEU A 274 10.71 4.96 0.74
N PHE A 275 9.85 5.80 1.29
CA PHE A 275 8.60 6.18 0.64
C PHE A 275 8.86 6.98 -0.65
N GLU A 276 9.71 7.99 -0.61
CA GLU A 276 10.13 8.76 -1.79
C GLU A 276 10.73 7.84 -2.85
N GLY A 277 11.66 6.95 -2.49
CA GLY A 277 12.22 5.96 -3.41
C GLY A 277 11.18 5.02 -4.04
N GLN A 278 10.10 4.68 -3.31
CA GLN A 278 8.98 3.93 -3.88
C GLN A 278 8.19 4.75 -4.91
N LEU A 279 8.02 6.05 -4.71
CA LEU A 279 7.35 6.93 -5.66
C LEU A 279 8.20 7.13 -6.91
N GLU A 280 9.45 7.52 -6.75
CA GLU A 280 10.40 7.73 -7.86
C GLU A 280 10.55 6.48 -8.73
N GLY A 281 10.62 5.30 -8.12
CA GLY A 281 10.68 4.02 -8.84
C GLY A 281 9.37 3.62 -9.56
N SER A 282 8.31 4.44 -9.47
CA SER A 282 7.00 4.20 -10.11
C SER A 282 6.66 5.24 -11.18
N ILE A 283 7.41 6.33 -11.26
CA ILE A 283 7.28 7.42 -12.22
C ILE A 283 8.29 7.23 -13.34
#